data_4d60a88a6b4526742e18c0da55ca04d7
#
_entry.id   4d60a88a6b4526742e18c0da55ca04d7
#
_cell.length_a   1.000
_cell.length_b   1.000
_cell.length_c   1.000
_cell.angle_alpha   90.00
_cell.angle_beta   90.00
_cell.angle_gamma   90.00
#
_symmetry.space_group_name_H-M   'P 1'
#
loop_
_entity.id
_entity.type
_entity.pdbx_description
1 polymer ?
#
loop_
_entity_poly.entity_id
_entity_poly.type
_entity_poly.pdbx_seq_one_letter_code
_entity_poly.pdbx_strand_id
1 'polypeptide(L)'
;MEFVPEEGKHLNEDCSTLILPALSIGNVGQLVADLLISSMGSERVGYLDDPNVLPCVGNDAYGPFPQGDLALPLEAYDSPSNALTIIQQRSPVIKGMMVQFAKNMAHFLAGSGKKHIIVLSSLDFGKWQKVDMSSGLQIYYLSSANSNGTDENCEQLGWKKLQEYDPSQKHWKYLSDLAEGNVTLEDIISVEDELEEENYYASLPFAALFTFLKAKGLKVTCLLCYCSEGDNVSDAFQLADATYKLLQMTHPSTGIESDTWRVPLSWMSVYGPPPDVSIF
;
A
#
# COMPACT_ATOMS: atom_id res chain seq x y z
N MET A 1 0.67 4.53 17.57
CA MET A 1 -0.28 3.67 16.82
C MET A 1 -0.69 2.52 17.71
N GLU A 2 -1.99 2.28 17.82
CA GLU A 2 -2.56 1.23 18.65
C GLU A 2 -3.54 0.39 17.81
N PHE A 3 -3.53 -0.92 18.00
CA PHE A 3 -4.52 -1.79 17.37
C PHE A 3 -5.73 -1.92 18.28
N VAL A 4 -6.89 -1.60 17.77
CA VAL A 4 -8.18 -1.74 18.44
C VAL A 4 -8.95 -2.89 17.79
N PRO A 5 -9.04 -4.04 18.46
CA PRO A 5 -9.71 -5.20 17.90
C PRO A 5 -11.24 -5.03 17.89
N GLU A 6 -11.91 -5.64 16.93
CA GLU A 6 -13.34 -5.88 17.00
C GLU A 6 -13.63 -6.92 18.09
N GLU A 7 -14.89 -6.92 18.58
CA GLU A 7 -15.28 -7.82 19.66
C GLU A 7 -15.00 -9.29 19.33
N GLY A 8 -14.21 -9.95 20.18
CA GLY A 8 -13.82 -11.35 20.02
C GLY A 8 -12.79 -11.62 18.92
N LYS A 9 -12.22 -10.57 18.28
CA LYS A 9 -11.20 -10.72 17.22
C LYS A 9 -9.82 -10.25 17.69
N HIS A 10 -8.79 -10.67 16.99
CA HIS A 10 -7.40 -10.29 17.20
C HIS A 10 -6.64 -10.44 15.87
N LEU A 11 -5.50 -9.79 15.75
CA LEU A 11 -4.60 -10.03 14.62
C LEU A 11 -4.08 -11.47 14.68
N ASN A 12 -4.26 -12.21 13.58
CA ASN A 12 -3.85 -13.59 13.51
C ASN A 12 -2.31 -13.70 13.41
N GLU A 13 -1.70 -14.37 14.37
CA GLU A 13 -0.25 -14.59 14.41
C GLU A 13 0.25 -15.50 13.27
N ASP A 14 -0.59 -16.40 12.77
CA ASP A 14 -0.26 -17.27 11.65
C ASP A 14 -0.20 -16.53 10.32
N CYS A 15 -0.81 -15.34 10.22
CA CYS A 15 -0.69 -14.45 9.08
C CYS A 15 0.66 -13.71 9.11
N SER A 16 1.71 -14.38 8.67
CA SER A 16 3.09 -13.85 8.75
C SER A 16 3.40 -12.75 7.73
N THR A 17 2.61 -12.61 6.68
CA THR A 17 2.75 -11.57 5.65
C THR A 17 1.68 -10.49 5.83
N LEU A 18 2.09 -9.24 5.70
CA LEU A 18 1.19 -8.10 5.77
C LEU A 18 1.30 -7.24 4.52
N ILE A 19 0.16 -6.84 3.97
CA ILE A 19 0.05 -5.92 2.84
C ILE A 19 -0.40 -4.56 3.37
N LEU A 20 0.29 -3.51 2.94
CA LEU A 20 0.06 -2.13 3.38
C LEU A 20 0.11 -1.21 2.15
N PRO A 21 -0.97 -0.48 1.83
CA PRO A 21 -0.92 0.57 0.83
C PRO A 21 -0.16 1.78 1.36
N ALA A 22 0.66 2.40 0.55
CA ALA A 22 1.18 3.73 0.78
C ALA A 22 0.35 4.75 -0.02
N LEU A 23 0.12 5.93 0.56
CA LEU A 23 -0.51 7.03 -0.17
C LEU A 23 0.29 7.34 -1.43
N SER A 24 -0.40 7.47 -2.56
CA SER A 24 0.26 7.59 -3.86
C SER A 24 -0.65 8.19 -4.92
N ILE A 25 -0.08 8.53 -6.08
CA ILE A 25 -0.83 9.01 -7.24
C ILE A 25 -1.92 8.00 -7.61
N GLY A 26 -3.13 8.48 -7.88
CA GLY A 26 -4.26 7.64 -8.28
C GLY A 26 -4.73 6.65 -7.23
N ASN A 27 -4.21 6.70 -6.00
CA ASN A 27 -4.55 5.78 -4.90
C ASN A 27 -4.44 4.28 -5.27
N VAL A 28 -3.52 3.94 -6.18
CA VAL A 28 -3.43 2.56 -6.73
C VAL A 28 -3.22 1.53 -5.62
N GLY A 29 -2.37 1.82 -4.63
CA GLY A 29 -2.15 0.91 -3.50
C GLY A 29 -3.44 0.60 -2.71
N GLN A 30 -4.27 1.62 -2.46
CA GLN A 30 -5.56 1.48 -1.78
C GLN A 30 -6.57 0.70 -2.62
N LEU A 31 -6.61 0.96 -3.93
CA LEU A 31 -7.45 0.21 -4.86
C LEU A 31 -7.06 -1.28 -4.89
N VAL A 32 -5.76 -1.58 -4.88
CA VAL A 32 -5.27 -2.97 -4.79
C VAL A 32 -5.68 -3.61 -3.47
N ALA A 33 -5.52 -2.92 -2.35
CA ALA A 33 -5.97 -3.45 -1.05
C ALA A 33 -7.46 -3.78 -1.06
N ASP A 34 -8.30 -2.92 -1.64
CA ASP A 34 -9.73 -3.17 -1.81
C ASP A 34 -10.02 -4.42 -2.65
N LEU A 35 -9.31 -4.60 -3.77
CA LEU A 35 -9.44 -5.79 -4.63
C LEU A 35 -9.05 -7.07 -3.90
N LEU A 36 -7.95 -7.04 -3.14
CA LEU A 36 -7.48 -8.18 -2.37
C LEU A 36 -8.48 -8.56 -1.27
N ILE A 37 -8.94 -7.60 -0.47
CA ILE A 37 -9.92 -7.82 0.59
C ILE A 37 -11.20 -8.43 0.03
N SER A 38 -11.74 -7.84 -1.04
CA SER A 38 -12.98 -8.30 -1.67
C SER A 38 -12.84 -9.69 -2.29
N SER A 39 -11.72 -9.97 -2.99
CA SER A 39 -11.51 -11.23 -3.71
C SER A 39 -11.16 -12.40 -2.79
N MET A 40 -10.42 -12.14 -1.72
CA MET A 40 -10.06 -13.17 -0.74
C MET A 40 -11.16 -13.42 0.30
N GLY A 41 -12.21 -12.58 0.34
CA GLY A 41 -13.22 -12.66 1.39
C GLY A 41 -12.60 -12.45 2.78
N SER A 42 -11.66 -11.51 2.87
CA SER A 42 -10.96 -11.21 4.13
C SER A 42 -11.93 -10.62 5.15
N GLU A 43 -11.76 -10.98 6.41
CA GLU A 43 -12.59 -10.46 7.50
C GLU A 43 -11.91 -9.29 8.19
N ARG A 44 -12.65 -8.21 8.48
CA ARG A 44 -12.14 -7.14 9.32
C ARG A 44 -11.96 -7.66 10.75
N VAL A 45 -10.76 -7.45 11.28
CA VAL A 45 -10.39 -7.89 12.64
C VAL A 45 -10.24 -6.72 13.62
N GLY A 46 -10.18 -5.51 13.11
CA GLY A 46 -10.06 -4.31 13.91
C GLY A 46 -9.57 -3.13 13.09
N TYR A 47 -9.09 -2.13 13.76
CA TYR A 47 -8.53 -0.92 13.16
C TYR A 47 -7.30 -0.43 13.91
N LEU A 48 -6.53 0.43 13.25
CA LEU A 48 -5.36 1.08 13.84
C LEU A 48 -5.70 2.52 14.14
N ASP A 49 -5.51 2.93 15.39
CA ASP A 49 -5.62 4.32 15.82
C ASP A 49 -4.25 4.98 15.80
N ASP A 50 -4.13 6.04 14.98
CA ASP A 50 -2.91 6.85 14.90
C ASP A 50 -3.29 8.33 14.80
N PRO A 51 -2.74 9.19 15.69
CA PRO A 51 -3.08 10.62 15.74
C PRO A 51 -2.61 11.40 14.51
N ASN A 52 -1.76 10.81 13.66
CA ASN A 52 -1.26 11.45 12.44
C ASN A 52 -2.14 11.17 11.21
N VAL A 53 -3.20 10.37 11.35
CA VAL A 53 -4.15 10.10 10.27
C VAL A 53 -5.41 10.92 10.49
N LEU A 54 -5.92 11.55 9.43
CA LEU A 54 -7.15 12.34 9.53
C LEU A 54 -8.34 11.43 9.91
N PRO A 55 -9.12 11.79 10.93
CA PRO A 55 -10.31 11.04 11.29
C PRO A 55 -11.36 11.19 10.19
N CYS A 56 -11.75 10.08 9.58
CA CYS A 56 -12.78 10.02 8.54
C CYS A 56 -13.62 8.77 8.77
N VAL A 57 -14.91 8.88 8.53
CA VAL A 57 -15.83 7.74 8.61
C VAL A 57 -16.61 7.70 7.30
N GLY A 58 -16.68 6.53 6.70
CA GLY A 58 -17.42 6.29 5.46
C GLY A 58 -18.37 5.11 5.57
N ASN A 59 -18.97 4.77 4.45
CA ASN A 59 -19.79 3.57 4.33
C ASN A 59 -18.87 2.36 4.10
N ASP A 60 -19.33 1.19 4.50
CA ASP A 60 -18.65 -0.07 4.18
C ASP A 60 -18.42 -0.19 2.67
N ALA A 61 -17.18 -0.49 2.29
CA ALA A 61 -16.81 -0.65 0.90
C ALA A 61 -17.26 -2.00 0.30
N TYR A 62 -17.48 -3.00 1.15
CA TYR A 62 -17.66 -4.40 0.74
C TYR A 62 -19.06 -4.94 1.03
N GLY A 63 -19.74 -4.39 2.03
CA GLY A 63 -21.07 -4.80 2.45
C GLY A 63 -22.21 -4.15 1.64
N PRO A 64 -23.40 -4.79 1.59
CA PRO A 64 -24.56 -4.21 0.93
C PRO A 64 -25.14 -3.04 1.74
N PHE A 65 -25.43 -1.93 1.09
CA PHE A 65 -26.22 -0.85 1.67
C PHE A 65 -27.62 -1.32 2.08
N PRO A 66 -28.16 -0.83 3.21
CA PRO A 66 -27.62 0.07 4.23
C PRO A 66 -27.11 -0.66 5.48
N GLN A 67 -26.80 -1.92 5.42
CA GLN A 67 -26.54 -2.80 6.56
C GLN A 67 -25.04 -3.04 6.84
N GLY A 68 -24.16 -2.42 6.05
CA GLY A 68 -22.72 -2.53 6.25
C GLY A 68 -22.23 -1.77 7.48
N ASP A 69 -21.06 -2.16 7.96
CA ASP A 69 -20.34 -1.47 9.02
C ASP A 69 -19.78 -0.12 8.52
N LEU A 70 -19.37 0.73 9.44
CA LEU A 70 -18.67 1.97 9.08
C LEU A 70 -17.24 1.67 8.66
N ALA A 71 -16.80 2.29 7.56
CA ALA A 71 -15.40 2.32 7.17
C ALA A 71 -14.64 3.34 8.01
N LEU A 72 -13.45 2.94 8.48
CA LEU A 72 -12.59 3.70 9.37
C LEU A 72 -11.27 4.10 8.66
N PRO A 73 -10.49 5.06 9.21
CA PRO A 73 -9.29 5.59 8.57
C PRO A 73 -8.21 4.54 8.23
N LEU A 74 -7.99 3.60 9.14
CA LEU A 74 -7.03 2.50 8.98
C LEU A 74 -7.69 1.21 9.49
N GLU A 75 -8.02 0.31 8.58
CA GLU A 75 -8.69 -0.95 8.89
C GLU A 75 -7.74 -2.13 8.70
N ALA A 76 -7.83 -3.13 9.57
CA ALA A 76 -7.06 -4.36 9.46
C ALA A 76 -7.99 -5.54 9.14
N TYR A 77 -7.61 -6.29 8.12
CA TYR A 77 -8.32 -7.47 7.63
C TYR A 77 -7.40 -8.68 7.64
N ASP A 78 -7.89 -9.81 8.08
CA ASP A 78 -7.18 -11.08 8.01
C ASP A 78 -7.80 -12.01 6.98
N SER A 79 -6.94 -12.72 6.27
CA SER A 79 -7.27 -13.84 5.38
C SER A 79 -6.46 -15.07 5.82
N PRO A 80 -6.95 -15.82 6.81
CA PRO A 80 -6.19 -16.95 7.38
C PRO A 80 -5.86 -18.03 6.36
N SER A 81 -6.78 -18.30 5.41
CA SER A 81 -6.57 -19.27 4.33
C SER A 81 -5.39 -18.92 3.42
N ASN A 82 -5.03 -17.65 3.35
CA ASN A 82 -3.93 -17.12 2.55
C ASN A 82 -2.73 -16.72 3.41
N ALA A 83 -2.79 -16.89 4.73
CA ALA A 83 -1.80 -16.46 5.69
C ALA A 83 -1.42 -14.97 5.58
N LEU A 84 -2.40 -14.11 5.30
CA LEU A 84 -2.24 -12.69 5.03
C LEU A 84 -3.03 -11.82 5.99
N THR A 85 -2.42 -10.71 6.39
CA THR A 85 -3.10 -9.54 6.95
C THR A 85 -3.03 -8.40 5.93
N ILE A 86 -4.12 -7.68 5.74
CA ILE A 86 -4.18 -6.52 4.84
C ILE A 86 -4.60 -5.32 5.67
N ILE A 87 -3.81 -4.26 5.65
CA ILE A 87 -4.22 -2.96 6.17
C ILE A 87 -4.78 -2.16 5.01
N GLN A 88 -5.96 -1.58 5.19
CA GLN A 88 -6.52 -0.62 4.25
C GLN A 88 -6.46 0.78 4.84
N GLN A 89 -5.84 1.69 4.12
CA GLN A 89 -5.76 3.11 4.49
C GLN A 89 -6.76 3.92 3.67
N ARG A 90 -7.80 4.44 4.34
CA ARG A 90 -8.88 5.20 3.69
C ARG A 90 -8.73 6.71 3.87
N SER A 91 -7.92 7.13 4.82
CA SER A 91 -7.73 8.54 5.13
C SER A 91 -6.29 8.97 4.91
N PRO A 92 -6.06 10.22 4.50
CA PRO A 92 -4.72 10.72 4.33
C PRO A 92 -4.02 10.93 5.69
N VAL A 93 -2.70 10.88 5.66
CA VAL A 93 -1.86 11.33 6.77
C VAL A 93 -1.90 12.87 6.82
N ILE A 94 -1.91 13.43 8.03
CA ILE A 94 -1.83 14.87 8.24
C ILE A 94 -0.54 15.40 7.59
N LYS A 95 -0.65 16.54 6.89
CA LYS A 95 0.50 17.17 6.22
C LYS A 95 1.65 17.37 7.20
N GLY A 96 2.89 17.03 6.80
CA GLY A 96 4.08 17.10 7.64
C GLY A 96 4.24 15.95 8.65
N MET A 97 3.30 15.00 8.72
CA MET A 97 3.33 13.92 9.70
C MET A 97 3.67 12.54 9.10
N MET A 98 4.06 12.49 7.83
CA MET A 98 4.29 11.22 7.14
C MET A 98 5.43 10.41 7.75
N VAL A 99 6.52 11.06 8.14
CA VAL A 99 7.66 10.41 8.79
C VAL A 99 7.25 9.85 10.16
N GLN A 100 6.50 10.62 10.94
CA GLN A 100 6.02 10.16 12.25
C GLN A 100 5.03 9.00 12.11
N PHE A 101 4.13 9.04 11.12
CA PHE A 101 3.24 7.93 10.79
C PHE A 101 4.03 6.67 10.43
N ALA A 102 5.04 6.78 9.54
CA ALA A 102 5.89 5.65 9.16
C ALA A 102 6.65 5.05 10.35
N LYS A 103 7.16 5.90 11.25
CA LYS A 103 7.79 5.48 12.51
C LYS A 103 6.83 4.72 13.42
N ASN A 104 5.62 5.22 13.59
CA ASN A 104 4.57 4.59 14.41
C ASN A 104 4.17 3.24 13.81
N MET A 105 3.95 3.18 12.49
CA MET A 105 3.61 1.94 11.77
C MET A 105 4.73 0.91 11.90
N ALA A 106 5.98 1.31 11.72
CA ALA A 106 7.12 0.41 11.84
C ALA A 106 7.29 -0.13 13.28
N HIS A 107 7.05 0.70 14.28
CA HIS A 107 7.07 0.28 15.68
C HIS A 107 5.96 -0.75 15.97
N PHE A 108 4.75 -0.47 15.52
CA PHE A 108 3.61 -1.37 15.67
C PHE A 108 3.88 -2.73 14.99
N LEU A 109 4.32 -2.70 13.72
CA LEU A 109 4.55 -3.93 12.95
C LEU A 109 5.72 -4.75 13.48
N ALA A 110 6.75 -4.14 14.04
CA ALA A 110 7.85 -4.86 14.69
C ALA A 110 7.38 -5.69 15.90
N GLY A 111 6.31 -5.28 16.58
CA GLY A 111 5.70 -6.02 17.70
C GLY A 111 4.58 -6.98 17.31
N SER A 112 4.12 -6.96 16.05
CA SER A 112 2.92 -7.69 15.62
C SER A 112 3.15 -9.14 15.16
N GLY A 113 4.39 -9.64 15.19
CA GLY A 113 4.75 -10.99 14.70
C GLY A 113 4.81 -11.13 13.18
N LYS A 114 4.52 -10.07 12.42
CA LYS A 114 4.61 -10.07 10.96
C LYS A 114 6.07 -10.13 10.52
N LYS A 115 6.37 -10.96 9.51
CA LYS A 115 7.75 -11.21 9.04
C LYS A 115 8.06 -10.57 7.71
N HIS A 116 7.05 -10.46 6.83
CA HIS A 116 7.20 -9.87 5.51
C HIS A 116 6.12 -8.81 5.30
N ILE A 117 6.55 -7.60 5.00
CA ILE A 117 5.67 -6.46 4.71
C ILE A 117 5.75 -6.16 3.22
N ILE A 118 4.60 -6.17 2.56
CA ILE A 118 4.47 -5.76 1.16
C ILE A 118 3.83 -4.38 1.14
N VAL A 119 4.57 -3.39 0.66
CA VAL A 119 4.09 -2.02 0.50
C VAL A 119 3.65 -1.81 -0.95
N LEU A 120 2.41 -1.41 -1.15
CA LEU A 120 1.84 -1.14 -2.47
C LEU A 120 1.77 0.36 -2.72
N SER A 121 2.26 0.84 -3.85
CA SER A 121 2.29 2.26 -4.17
C SER A 121 2.30 2.52 -5.68
N SER A 122 2.19 3.78 -6.05
CA SER A 122 2.39 4.26 -7.41
C SER A 122 3.25 5.51 -7.43
N LEU A 123 3.85 5.79 -8.57
CA LEU A 123 4.70 6.92 -8.84
C LEU A 123 4.11 7.75 -9.98
N ASP A 124 4.39 9.05 -9.95
CA ASP A 124 3.91 9.98 -10.97
C ASP A 124 4.60 9.73 -12.31
N PHE A 125 3.81 9.35 -13.31
CA PHE A 125 4.26 9.12 -14.67
C PHE A 125 4.89 10.36 -15.31
N GLY A 126 4.41 11.55 -14.97
CA GLY A 126 4.95 12.83 -15.47
C GLY A 126 6.38 13.13 -15.02
N LYS A 127 6.84 12.48 -13.96
CA LYS A 127 8.21 12.63 -13.43
C LYS A 127 9.19 11.60 -13.97
N TRP A 128 8.75 10.66 -14.78
CA TRP A 128 9.59 9.61 -15.30
C TRP A 128 10.39 10.04 -16.52
N GLN A 129 11.72 9.97 -16.44
CA GLN A 129 12.63 10.49 -17.46
C GLN A 129 12.96 9.50 -18.59
N LYS A 130 12.67 8.21 -18.46
CA LYS A 130 13.03 7.15 -19.43
C LYS A 130 11.94 6.09 -19.57
N VAL A 131 10.83 6.49 -20.20
CA VAL A 131 9.71 5.58 -20.45
C VAL A 131 9.95 4.76 -21.70
N ASP A 132 9.96 3.44 -21.57
CA ASP A 132 9.70 2.55 -22.69
C ASP A 132 8.17 2.35 -22.85
N MET A 133 7.56 3.22 -23.64
CA MET A 133 6.10 3.21 -23.88
C MET A 133 5.62 1.97 -24.64
N SER A 134 6.53 1.13 -25.12
CA SER A 134 6.19 -0.01 -26.00
C SER A 134 5.74 -1.26 -25.23
N SER A 135 5.92 -1.33 -23.91
CA SER A 135 5.79 -2.57 -23.12
C SER A 135 4.58 -2.64 -22.18
N GLY A 136 3.63 -1.71 -22.25
CA GLY A 136 2.50 -1.65 -21.29
C GLY A 136 2.93 -1.27 -19.88
N LEU A 137 2.07 -1.52 -18.88
CA LEU A 137 2.38 -1.21 -17.48
C LEU A 137 3.57 -2.05 -17.02
N GLN A 138 4.58 -1.37 -16.48
CA GLN A 138 5.76 -2.02 -15.91
C GLN A 138 5.68 -2.01 -14.39
N ILE A 139 5.93 -3.17 -13.79
CA ILE A 139 6.05 -3.29 -12.34
C ILE A 139 7.50 -3.02 -11.94
N TYR A 140 7.64 -2.13 -10.99
CA TYR A 140 8.90 -1.82 -10.33
C TYR A 140 8.86 -2.36 -8.90
N TYR A 141 10.01 -2.66 -8.37
CA TYR A 141 10.13 -3.09 -6.98
C TYR A 141 11.30 -2.42 -6.26
N LEU A 142 11.19 -2.39 -4.95
CA LEU A 142 12.28 -2.08 -4.03
C LEU A 142 12.21 -3.06 -2.86
N SER A 143 13.31 -3.73 -2.54
CA SER A 143 13.30 -4.75 -1.48
C SER A 143 14.41 -4.50 -0.45
N SER A 144 14.14 -4.87 0.79
CA SER A 144 15.14 -4.89 1.87
C SER A 144 15.99 -6.17 1.90
N ALA A 145 15.77 -7.11 0.96
CA ALA A 145 16.51 -8.36 0.90
C ALA A 145 18.02 -8.14 0.70
N ASN A 146 18.38 -7.17 -0.13
CA ASN A 146 19.75 -6.75 -0.34
C ASN A 146 19.91 -5.25 -0.04
N SER A 147 21.12 -4.84 0.37
CA SER A 147 21.43 -3.45 0.73
C SER A 147 21.22 -2.46 -0.43
N ASN A 148 21.39 -2.92 -1.67
CA ASN A 148 21.18 -2.13 -2.88
C ASN A 148 19.70 -2.10 -3.36
N GLY A 149 18.79 -2.71 -2.62
CA GLY A 149 17.36 -2.74 -2.96
C GLY A 149 16.92 -3.85 -3.91
N THR A 150 17.81 -4.78 -4.28
CA THR A 150 17.48 -5.91 -5.17
C THR A 150 16.87 -7.09 -4.41
N ASP A 151 16.11 -7.92 -5.16
CA ASP A 151 15.53 -9.17 -4.67
C ASP A 151 15.44 -10.15 -5.85
N GLU A 152 16.09 -11.30 -5.71
CA GLU A 152 16.14 -12.33 -6.78
C GLU A 152 14.76 -12.83 -7.19
N ASN A 153 13.82 -12.95 -6.24
CA ASN A 153 12.45 -13.37 -6.56
C ASN A 153 11.75 -12.35 -7.46
N CYS A 154 11.93 -11.06 -7.19
CA CYS A 154 11.36 -10.01 -8.03
C CYS A 154 12.01 -9.97 -9.43
N GLU A 155 13.31 -10.20 -9.51
CA GLU A 155 14.04 -10.27 -10.78
C GLU A 155 13.59 -11.48 -11.63
N GLN A 156 13.36 -12.64 -11.00
CA GLN A 156 12.84 -13.84 -11.67
C GLN A 156 11.42 -13.63 -12.23
N LEU A 157 10.63 -12.76 -11.60
CA LEU A 157 9.31 -12.35 -12.11
C LEU A 157 9.39 -11.34 -13.27
N GLY A 158 10.61 -10.92 -13.65
CA GLY A 158 10.86 -9.99 -14.75
C GLY A 158 10.62 -8.52 -14.38
N TRP A 159 10.52 -8.20 -13.08
CA TRP A 159 10.31 -6.83 -12.63
C TRP A 159 11.61 -6.04 -12.57
N LYS A 160 11.48 -4.73 -12.70
CA LYS A 160 12.62 -3.82 -12.66
C LYS A 160 12.79 -3.22 -11.26
N LYS A 161 14.02 -3.23 -10.75
CA LYS A 161 14.36 -2.47 -9.54
C LYS A 161 14.07 -0.99 -9.76
N LEU A 162 13.54 -0.32 -8.75
CA LEU A 162 13.38 1.14 -8.75
C LEU A 162 14.76 1.81 -8.94
N GLN A 163 14.93 2.51 -10.06
CA GLN A 163 16.23 3.11 -10.44
C GLN A 163 16.61 4.30 -9.56
N GLU A 164 15.60 5.00 -9.04
CA GLU A 164 15.77 6.17 -8.18
C GLU A 164 16.22 5.81 -6.76
N TYR A 165 16.20 4.53 -6.40
CA TYR A 165 16.73 4.10 -5.11
C TYR A 165 18.25 4.03 -5.13
N ASP A 166 18.85 4.98 -4.42
CA ASP A 166 20.27 5.01 -4.11
C ASP A 166 20.43 5.40 -2.62
N PRO A 167 20.89 4.48 -1.76
CA PRO A 167 21.06 4.76 -0.33
C PRO A 167 22.00 5.92 -0.02
N SER A 168 22.87 6.32 -0.97
CA SER A 168 23.81 7.43 -0.82
C SER A 168 23.20 8.80 -1.16
N GLN A 169 22.07 8.82 -1.86
CA GLN A 169 21.36 10.07 -2.15
C GLN A 169 20.84 10.74 -0.88
N LYS A 170 20.86 12.08 -0.85
CA LYS A 170 20.51 12.92 0.29
C LYS A 170 19.19 12.47 0.95
N HIS A 171 18.14 12.26 0.17
CA HIS A 171 16.81 11.90 0.69
C HIS A 171 16.77 10.52 1.36
N TRP A 172 17.30 9.49 0.70
CA TRP A 172 17.31 8.13 1.25
C TRP A 172 18.21 8.04 2.48
N LYS A 173 19.38 8.69 2.42
CA LYS A 173 20.27 8.76 3.57
C LYS A 173 19.60 9.46 4.76
N TYR A 174 18.94 10.59 4.54
CA TYR A 174 18.24 11.32 5.58
C TYR A 174 17.14 10.47 6.25
N LEU A 175 16.29 9.79 5.45
CA LEU A 175 15.28 8.88 6.01
C LEU A 175 15.93 7.74 6.82
N SER A 176 17.08 7.23 6.38
CA SER A 176 17.82 6.18 7.11
C SER A 176 18.38 6.71 8.43
N ASP A 177 18.98 7.90 8.43
CA ASP A 177 19.51 8.53 9.63
C ASP A 177 18.40 8.81 10.66
N LEU A 178 17.21 9.24 10.19
CA LEU A 178 16.02 9.39 11.02
C LEU A 178 15.53 8.06 11.60
N ALA A 179 15.47 7.02 10.78
CA ALA A 179 14.98 5.71 11.19
C ALA A 179 15.93 5.05 12.22
N GLU A 180 17.22 5.32 12.14
CA GLU A 180 18.25 4.87 13.06
C GLU A 180 18.36 5.72 14.33
N GLY A 181 17.67 6.87 14.36
CA GLY A 181 17.70 7.80 15.51
C GLY A 181 18.94 8.70 15.56
N ASN A 182 19.62 8.88 14.45
CA ASN A 182 20.85 9.67 14.33
C ASN A 182 20.58 11.18 14.15
N VAL A 183 19.32 11.59 14.00
CA VAL A 183 18.87 12.98 13.75
C VAL A 183 17.77 13.34 14.76
N THR A 184 17.74 14.59 15.21
CA THR A 184 16.74 15.06 16.17
C THR A 184 15.42 15.48 15.50
N LEU A 185 14.31 15.51 16.29
CA LEU A 185 13.00 15.94 15.79
C LEU A 185 12.97 17.39 15.28
N GLU A 186 13.87 18.25 15.78
CA GLU A 186 13.98 19.65 15.34
C GLU A 186 14.55 19.76 13.90
N ASP A 187 15.41 18.82 13.53
CA ASP A 187 15.94 18.72 12.17
C ASP A 187 14.88 18.19 11.19
N ILE A 188 13.84 17.48 11.69
CA ILE A 188 12.78 16.89 10.87
C ILE A 188 11.91 17.95 10.21
N ILE A 189 11.48 18.97 10.98
CA ILE A 189 10.51 19.97 10.49
C ILE A 189 11.11 20.81 9.36
N SER A 190 12.39 21.17 9.44
CA SER A 190 13.05 21.94 8.39
C SER A 190 13.26 21.16 7.09
N VAL A 191 13.39 19.85 7.17
CA VAL A 191 13.67 18.99 6.00
C VAL A 191 12.39 18.42 5.40
N GLU A 192 11.31 18.22 6.18
CA GLU A 192 10.00 17.91 5.61
C GLU A 192 9.52 19.07 4.71
N ASP A 193 9.71 20.32 5.13
CA ASP A 193 9.43 21.49 4.30
C ASP A 193 10.29 21.51 3.01
N GLU A 194 11.61 21.21 3.11
CA GLU A 194 12.47 21.07 1.93
C GLU A 194 12.08 19.89 1.03
N LEU A 195 11.69 18.75 1.60
CA LEU A 195 11.23 17.58 0.86
C LEU A 195 9.88 17.81 0.17
N GLU A 196 9.00 18.62 0.76
CA GLU A 196 7.73 19.03 0.14
C GLU A 196 7.94 19.97 -1.05
N GLU A 197 8.91 20.89 -0.99
CA GLU A 197 9.18 21.83 -2.09
C GLU A 197 9.84 21.19 -3.31
N GLU A 198 10.67 20.15 -3.13
CA GLU A 198 11.47 19.54 -4.20
C GLU A 198 10.78 18.39 -4.97
N ASN A 199 9.48 18.39 -5.18
CA ASN A 199 8.81 17.31 -5.95
C ASN A 199 8.88 15.89 -5.35
N TYR A 200 9.27 15.75 -4.10
CA TYR A 200 9.44 14.45 -3.44
C TYR A 200 8.15 13.92 -2.81
N TYR A 201 7.14 14.78 -2.67
CA TYR A 201 5.90 14.47 -1.95
C TYR A 201 5.19 13.19 -2.39
N ALA A 202 5.15 12.91 -3.69
CA ALA A 202 4.46 11.72 -4.21
C ALA A 202 5.18 10.40 -3.88
N SER A 203 6.49 10.44 -3.61
CA SER A 203 7.31 9.26 -3.31
C SER A 203 7.53 9.06 -1.81
N LEU A 204 7.37 10.11 -1.01
CA LEU A 204 7.67 10.10 0.43
C LEU A 204 6.92 9.02 1.22
N PRO A 205 5.61 8.73 0.98
CA PRO A 205 4.90 7.73 1.76
C PRO A 205 5.54 6.35 1.70
N PHE A 206 5.81 5.81 0.50
CA PHE A 206 6.42 4.49 0.41
C PHE A 206 7.89 4.49 0.85
N ALA A 207 8.64 5.57 0.57
CA ALA A 207 10.05 5.67 0.94
C ALA A 207 10.23 5.72 2.46
N ALA A 208 9.40 6.49 3.18
CA ALA A 208 9.39 6.53 4.63
C ALA A 208 9.03 5.15 5.21
N LEU A 209 7.93 4.55 4.76
CA LEU A 209 7.52 3.22 5.22
C LEU A 209 8.62 2.18 4.97
N PHE A 210 9.18 2.13 3.76
CA PHE A 210 10.28 1.21 3.43
C PHE A 210 11.45 1.37 4.39
N THR A 211 11.89 2.61 4.61
CA THR A 211 13.11 2.88 5.39
C THR A 211 12.91 2.56 6.87
N PHE A 212 11.78 3.00 7.46
CA PHE A 212 11.50 2.75 8.88
C PHE A 212 11.23 1.26 9.18
N LEU A 213 10.52 0.57 8.30
CA LEU A 213 10.28 -0.88 8.43
C LEU A 213 11.59 -1.67 8.29
N LYS A 214 12.43 -1.31 7.31
CA LYS A 214 13.77 -1.92 7.13
C LYS A 214 14.66 -1.71 8.37
N ALA A 215 14.67 -0.51 8.95
CA ALA A 215 15.43 -0.19 10.16
C ALA A 215 14.98 -1.01 11.39
N LYS A 216 13.71 -1.48 11.42
CA LYS A 216 13.19 -2.42 12.42
C LYS A 216 13.54 -3.88 12.13
N GLY A 217 14.31 -4.18 11.10
CA GLY A 217 14.73 -5.53 10.73
C GLY A 217 13.64 -6.36 10.05
N LEU A 218 12.55 -5.73 9.59
CA LEU A 218 11.49 -6.41 8.85
C LEU A 218 11.91 -6.64 7.40
N LYS A 219 11.51 -7.77 6.82
CA LYS A 219 11.59 -7.97 5.38
C LYS A 219 10.53 -7.09 4.71
N VAL A 220 10.93 -6.19 3.83
CA VAL A 220 10.04 -5.27 3.12
C VAL A 220 10.20 -5.43 1.62
N THR A 221 9.09 -5.54 0.90
CA THR A 221 9.05 -5.48 -0.56
C THR A 221 8.04 -4.43 -0.97
N CYS A 222 8.49 -3.35 -1.61
CA CYS A 222 7.60 -2.39 -2.24
C CYS A 222 7.32 -2.83 -3.67
N LEU A 223 6.05 -2.86 -4.07
CA LEU A 223 5.61 -3.01 -5.45
C LEU A 223 5.06 -1.67 -5.94
N LEU A 224 5.55 -1.24 -7.08
CA LEU A 224 5.32 0.10 -7.61
C LEU A 224 4.94 0.04 -9.09
N CYS A 225 4.07 0.94 -9.51
CA CYS A 225 3.82 1.21 -10.92
C CYS A 225 3.83 2.73 -11.17
N TYR A 226 4.11 3.15 -12.39
CA TYR A 226 3.94 4.54 -12.79
C TYR A 226 2.53 4.74 -13.35
N CYS A 227 1.82 5.74 -12.87
CA CYS A 227 0.50 6.12 -13.37
C CYS A 227 0.32 7.64 -13.36
N SER A 228 -0.74 8.11 -13.97
CA SER A 228 -1.21 9.50 -13.87
C SER A 228 -2.46 9.56 -13.01
N GLU A 229 -2.81 10.73 -12.50
CA GLU A 229 -4.10 10.92 -11.84
C GLU A 229 -5.26 10.67 -12.82
N GLY A 230 -6.28 9.97 -12.36
CA GLY A 230 -7.45 9.64 -13.17
C GLY A 230 -8.14 8.36 -12.74
N ASP A 231 -8.71 7.64 -13.69
CA ASP A 231 -9.24 6.29 -13.46
C ASP A 231 -8.11 5.26 -13.46
N ASN A 232 -7.68 4.87 -12.28
CA ASN A 232 -6.56 3.97 -12.06
C ASN A 232 -6.99 2.52 -11.73
N VAL A 233 -8.22 2.14 -12.05
CA VAL A 233 -8.72 0.78 -11.83
C VAL A 233 -7.90 -0.25 -12.61
N SER A 234 -7.53 0.06 -13.86
CA SER A 234 -6.68 -0.81 -14.68
C SER A 234 -5.28 -1.01 -14.07
N ASP A 235 -4.70 0.07 -13.54
CA ASP A 235 -3.39 0.02 -12.87
C ASP A 235 -3.47 -0.83 -11.60
N ALA A 236 -4.58 -0.70 -10.85
CA ALA A 236 -4.84 -1.48 -9.66
C ALA A 236 -4.96 -2.99 -9.97
N PHE A 237 -5.66 -3.39 -11.03
CA PHE A 237 -5.71 -4.81 -11.44
C PHE A 237 -4.33 -5.37 -11.73
N GLN A 238 -3.51 -4.65 -12.48
CA GLN A 238 -2.16 -5.11 -12.85
C GLN A 238 -1.23 -5.21 -11.64
N LEU A 239 -1.30 -4.26 -10.71
CA LEU A 239 -0.51 -4.30 -9.47
C LEU A 239 -1.02 -5.38 -8.51
N ALA A 240 -2.33 -5.67 -8.51
CA ALA A 240 -2.93 -6.79 -7.78
C ALA A 240 -2.45 -8.14 -8.33
N ASP A 241 -2.40 -8.31 -9.66
CA ASP A 241 -1.83 -9.48 -10.32
C ASP A 241 -0.36 -9.67 -9.97
N ALA A 242 0.41 -8.59 -9.93
CA ALA A 242 1.80 -8.64 -9.49
C ALA A 242 1.91 -9.07 -8.01
N THR A 243 1.02 -8.57 -7.15
CA THR A 243 0.97 -8.97 -5.74
C THR A 243 0.70 -10.48 -5.60
N TYR A 244 -0.24 -11.02 -6.35
CA TYR A 244 -0.52 -12.47 -6.38
C TYR A 244 0.69 -13.29 -6.85
N LYS A 245 1.38 -12.83 -7.92
CA LYS A 245 2.60 -13.48 -8.42
C LYS A 245 3.70 -13.49 -7.35
N LEU A 246 3.92 -12.37 -6.63
CA LEU A 246 4.89 -12.30 -5.53
C LEU A 246 4.58 -13.31 -4.43
N LEU A 247 3.30 -13.44 -4.10
CA LEU A 247 2.80 -14.34 -3.06
C LEU A 247 2.66 -15.80 -3.54
N GLN A 248 2.91 -16.09 -4.82
CA GLN A 248 2.71 -17.39 -5.45
C GLN A 248 1.27 -17.89 -5.30
N MET A 249 0.31 -16.98 -5.31
CA MET A 249 -1.11 -17.27 -5.22
C MET A 249 -1.71 -17.44 -6.61
N THR A 250 -2.72 -18.29 -6.69
CA THR A 250 -3.54 -18.44 -7.90
C THR A 250 -4.89 -17.75 -7.69
N HIS A 251 -5.44 -17.17 -8.75
CA HIS A 251 -6.79 -16.64 -8.69
C HIS A 251 -7.78 -17.74 -8.26
N PRO A 252 -8.73 -17.43 -7.40
CA PRO A 252 -9.78 -18.40 -7.06
C PRO A 252 -10.52 -18.76 -8.34
N SER A 253 -10.40 -20.02 -8.77
CA SER A 253 -11.13 -20.53 -9.93
C SER A 253 -12.62 -20.61 -9.58
N THR A 254 -13.37 -19.61 -9.95
CA THR A 254 -14.83 -19.63 -9.91
C THR A 254 -15.36 -20.32 -11.16
N GLY A 255 -15.11 -21.55 -11.40
CA GLY A 255 -15.72 -22.48 -12.38
C GLY A 255 -16.46 -21.96 -13.63
N ILE A 256 -16.49 -20.68 -13.88
CA ILE A 256 -17.09 -20.00 -15.02
C ILE A 256 -16.03 -19.01 -15.55
N GLU A 257 -15.65 -19.17 -16.81
CA GLU A 257 -14.67 -18.43 -17.58
C GLU A 257 -14.53 -16.95 -17.18
N SER A 258 -13.65 -16.65 -16.24
CA SER A 258 -12.78 -15.48 -16.19
C SER A 258 -12.02 -15.45 -14.86
N ASP A 259 -10.70 -15.38 -14.91
CA ASP A 259 -9.78 -15.00 -13.81
C ASP A 259 -10.02 -13.52 -13.44
N THR A 260 -11.20 -13.20 -12.92
CA THR A 260 -11.60 -11.82 -12.67
C THR A 260 -11.59 -11.50 -11.19
N TRP A 261 -10.97 -10.38 -10.85
CA TRP A 261 -11.00 -9.78 -9.55
C TRP A 261 -12.45 -9.49 -9.11
N ARG A 262 -12.79 -9.77 -7.86
CA ARG A 262 -14.05 -9.35 -7.27
C ARG A 262 -13.92 -7.89 -6.84
N VAL A 263 -14.50 -6.98 -7.62
CA VAL A 263 -14.53 -5.55 -7.29
C VAL A 263 -15.41 -5.29 -6.07
N PRO A 264 -15.01 -4.36 -5.18
CA PRO A 264 -15.85 -3.92 -4.07
C PRO A 264 -17.19 -3.35 -4.55
N LEU A 265 -18.24 -3.54 -3.75
CA LEU A 265 -19.57 -2.99 -4.07
C LEU A 265 -19.57 -1.47 -4.17
N SER A 266 -18.75 -0.79 -3.39
CA SER A 266 -18.60 0.67 -3.43
C SER A 266 -18.15 1.20 -4.79
N TRP A 267 -17.37 0.44 -5.54
CA TRP A 267 -16.91 0.86 -6.86
C TRP A 267 -18.04 0.92 -7.87
N MET A 268 -19.05 0.07 -7.75
CA MET A 268 -20.21 0.05 -8.66
C MET A 268 -21.03 1.35 -8.58
N SER A 269 -21.03 2.03 -7.45
CA SER A 269 -21.78 3.27 -7.26
C SER A 269 -21.02 4.51 -7.76
N VAL A 270 -19.71 4.43 -7.94
CA VAL A 270 -18.88 5.57 -8.39
C VAL A 270 -19.18 5.94 -9.84
N TYR A 271 -19.42 4.93 -10.68
CA TYR A 271 -19.68 5.14 -12.12
C TYR A 271 -21.15 5.31 -12.45
N GLY A 272 -22.04 5.16 -11.44
CA GLY A 272 -23.49 5.20 -11.65
C GLY A 272 -24.03 3.98 -12.42
N PRO A 273 -25.32 3.92 -12.68
CA PRO A 273 -25.89 2.92 -13.58
C PRO A 273 -25.40 3.15 -15.01
N PRO A 274 -25.22 2.11 -15.83
CA PRO A 274 -24.88 2.28 -17.23
C PRO A 274 -25.89 3.22 -17.90
N PRO A 275 -25.45 4.09 -18.84
CA PRO A 275 -26.33 5.03 -19.49
C PRO A 275 -27.48 4.27 -20.16
N ASP A 276 -28.70 4.82 -20.02
CA ASP A 276 -29.88 4.25 -20.68
C ASP A 276 -29.69 4.28 -22.19
N VAL A 277 -29.57 3.11 -22.80
CA VAL A 277 -29.39 2.94 -24.25
C VAL A 277 -30.54 3.54 -25.05
N SER A 278 -31.69 3.86 -24.43
CA SER A 278 -32.79 4.54 -25.10
C SER A 278 -32.55 6.02 -25.38
N ILE A 279 -31.44 6.59 -24.90
CA ILE A 279 -31.08 8.01 -25.11
C ILE A 279 -30.20 8.17 -26.37
N PHE A 280 -29.75 7.10 -26.96
CA PHE A 280 -29.00 7.05 -28.23
C PHE A 280 -29.82 6.36 -29.31
#